data_5ceda5b5dbdd29d7630c8299d71f2270
#
_entry.id   5ceda5b5dbdd29d7630c8299d71f2270
#
_cell.length_a   1.000
_cell.length_b   1.000
_cell.length_c   1.000
_cell.angle_alpha   90.00
_cell.angle_beta   90.00
_cell.angle_gamma   90.00
#
_symmetry.space_group_name_H-M   'P 1'
#
loop_
_entity.id
_entity.type
_entity.pdbx_description
1 polymer ?
#
loop_
_entity_poly.entity_id
_entity_poly.type
_entity_poly.pdbx_seq_one_letter_code
_entity_poly.pdbx_strand_id
1 'polypeptide(L)'
;MDNVSIVDFLKRRGRDKSKINIFPSASLTKNLEGKNMTEFGLLQNKGIIGFTDGIKTIQNPRLMSRIMKSAYDLDSLIMQHAEDSELAENGTVNDGIIATKLGLQGISELAEKIIIERDLSLLEDFNCRYHISQISSARSIDVIDKRKNEINFTTGVSINNLSLNENDVGDFKTFLKLSPPLRTEDDRIELVKAINKNLIDVIVS
;
A
#
# COMPACT_ATOMS: atom_id res chain seq x y z
N MET A 1 8.55 10.19 -7.45
CA MET A 1 9.87 10.85 -7.71
C MET A 1 10.85 9.77 -8.11
N ASP A 2 11.23 9.73 -9.36
CA ASP A 2 11.99 8.63 -9.97
C ASP A 2 13.43 9.01 -10.40
N ASN A 3 13.83 10.24 -10.14
CA ASN A 3 15.20 10.70 -10.39
C ASN A 3 15.70 11.67 -9.32
N VAL A 4 17.03 11.78 -9.24
CA VAL A 4 17.76 12.57 -8.25
C VAL A 4 17.42 14.06 -8.30
N SER A 5 17.23 14.62 -9.50
CA SER A 5 16.98 16.06 -9.68
C SER A 5 15.64 16.48 -9.05
N ILE A 6 14.61 15.62 -9.14
CA ILE A 6 13.30 15.87 -8.53
C ILE A 6 13.40 15.79 -7.01
N VAL A 7 14.14 14.82 -6.47
CA VAL A 7 14.37 14.71 -5.01
C VAL A 7 15.07 15.96 -4.49
N ASP A 8 16.16 16.38 -5.14
CA ASP A 8 16.91 17.58 -4.76
C ASP A 8 16.05 18.86 -4.85
N PHE A 9 15.23 18.96 -5.89
CA PHE A 9 14.29 20.08 -6.04
C PHE A 9 13.29 20.13 -4.89
N LEU A 10 12.66 19.01 -4.55
CA LEU A 10 11.65 18.97 -3.48
C LEU A 10 12.27 19.24 -2.11
N LYS A 11 13.45 18.68 -1.81
CA LYS A 11 14.15 18.95 -0.55
C LYS A 11 14.51 20.43 -0.40
N ARG A 12 15.04 21.05 -1.46
CA ARG A 12 15.33 22.50 -1.45
C ARG A 12 14.06 23.31 -1.26
N ARG A 13 13.01 23.01 -2.02
CA ARG A 13 11.73 23.73 -1.92
C ARG A 13 11.08 23.54 -0.55
N GLY A 14 11.15 22.35 0.02
CA GLY A 14 10.69 22.05 1.37
C GLY A 14 11.43 22.92 2.41
N ARG A 15 12.75 22.93 2.37
CA ARG A 15 13.57 23.75 3.27
C ARG A 15 13.28 25.25 3.12
N ASP A 16 13.14 25.75 1.90
CA ASP A 16 13.05 27.18 1.62
C ASP A 16 11.64 27.75 1.78
N LYS A 17 10.59 26.93 1.67
CA LYS A 17 9.17 27.38 1.61
C LYS A 17 8.26 26.74 2.65
N SER A 18 8.65 25.62 3.26
CA SER A 18 7.80 24.92 4.23
C SER A 18 8.09 25.37 5.66
N LYS A 19 7.03 25.38 6.49
CA LYS A 19 7.13 25.56 7.95
C LYS A 19 7.26 24.25 8.72
N ILE A 20 7.20 23.11 8.00
CA ILE A 20 7.30 21.77 8.57
C ILE A 20 8.45 21.02 7.90
N ASN A 21 8.93 19.96 8.55
CA ASN A 21 9.91 19.05 7.95
C ASN A 21 9.24 18.21 6.86
N ILE A 22 9.90 18.09 5.71
CA ILE A 22 9.44 17.27 4.57
C ILE A 22 10.43 16.12 4.39
N PHE A 23 9.90 14.89 4.47
CA PHE A 23 10.63 13.65 4.27
C PHE A 23 10.15 12.97 2.98
N PRO A 24 10.86 13.12 1.87
CA PRO A 24 10.42 12.57 0.60
C PRO A 24 10.64 11.06 0.51
N SER A 25 9.72 10.35 -0.15
CA SER A 25 9.93 8.99 -0.66
C SER A 25 10.16 9.03 -2.17
N ALA A 26 10.95 8.09 -2.70
CA ALA A 26 11.14 7.92 -4.13
C ALA A 26 10.22 6.83 -4.70
N SER A 27 10.11 6.76 -6.04
CA SER A 27 9.33 5.70 -6.68
C SER A 27 10.14 4.42 -6.84
N LEU A 28 9.44 3.29 -6.76
CA LEU A 28 9.97 1.96 -7.04
C LEU A 28 10.32 1.83 -8.52
N THR A 29 9.47 2.38 -9.39
CA THR A 29 9.64 2.28 -10.84
C THR A 29 9.67 3.63 -11.54
N LYS A 30 10.36 3.68 -12.69
CA LYS A 30 10.43 4.86 -13.55
C LYS A 30 9.03 5.19 -14.06
N ASN A 31 8.67 6.46 -14.01
CA ASN A 31 7.35 6.99 -14.39
C ASN A 31 6.16 6.33 -13.67
N LEU A 32 6.36 5.58 -12.59
CA LEU A 32 5.33 4.79 -11.90
C LEU A 32 4.62 3.78 -12.84
N GLU A 33 5.37 3.17 -13.77
CA GLU A 33 4.81 2.27 -14.79
C GLU A 33 4.84 0.79 -14.38
N GLY A 34 5.48 0.43 -13.27
CA GLY A 34 5.62 -0.96 -12.84
C GLY A 34 6.48 -1.82 -13.77
N LYS A 35 7.34 -1.20 -14.62
CA LYS A 35 8.14 -1.90 -15.65
C LYS A 35 9.63 -1.92 -15.35
N ASN A 36 10.20 -0.76 -15.08
CA ASN A 36 11.63 -0.57 -14.90
C ASN A 36 11.92 0.03 -13.54
N MET A 37 12.75 -0.61 -12.75
CA MET A 37 13.19 -0.13 -11.44
C MET A 37 13.94 1.20 -11.57
N THR A 38 13.80 2.06 -10.57
CA THR A 38 14.58 3.31 -10.45
C THR A 38 16.00 3.04 -9.97
N GLU A 39 16.85 4.06 -9.95
CA GLU A 39 18.23 3.99 -9.48
C GLU A 39 18.29 4.06 -7.94
N PHE A 40 17.96 2.96 -7.26
CA PHE A 40 17.81 2.89 -5.79
C PHE A 40 18.99 3.49 -5.04
N GLY A 41 20.23 3.10 -5.37
CA GLY A 41 21.42 3.59 -4.68
C GLY A 41 21.61 5.10 -4.80
N LEU A 42 21.35 5.68 -5.98
CA LEU A 42 21.47 7.12 -6.19
C LEU A 42 20.39 7.89 -5.42
N LEU A 43 19.16 7.36 -5.39
CA LEU A 43 18.03 7.98 -4.68
C LEU A 43 18.19 7.85 -3.15
N GLN A 44 18.64 6.70 -2.66
CA GLN A 44 18.90 6.47 -1.23
C GLN A 44 19.95 7.48 -0.69
N ASN A 45 21.02 7.72 -1.43
CA ASN A 45 22.06 8.69 -1.07
C ASN A 45 21.56 10.14 -0.98
N LYS A 46 20.34 10.42 -1.48
CA LYS A 46 19.69 11.73 -1.34
C LYS A 46 18.88 11.86 -0.06
N GLY A 47 18.89 10.84 0.80
CA GLY A 47 18.21 10.85 2.10
C GLY A 47 16.69 10.87 1.94
N ILE A 48 16.16 10.00 1.10
CA ILE A 48 14.73 9.65 1.07
C ILE A 48 14.43 8.68 2.23
N ILE A 49 13.17 8.62 2.64
CA ILE A 49 12.75 7.73 3.74
C ILE A 49 12.36 6.33 3.30
N GLY A 50 12.10 6.12 2.01
CA GLY A 50 11.69 4.84 1.44
C GLY A 50 11.23 4.97 0.00
N PHE A 51 10.78 3.86 -0.56
CA PHE A 51 10.33 3.74 -1.95
C PHE A 51 8.88 3.30 -2.04
N THR A 52 8.10 3.95 -2.92
CA THR A 52 6.70 3.62 -3.17
C THR A 52 6.25 4.12 -4.54
N ASP A 53 5.41 3.36 -5.24
CA ASP A 53 4.71 3.86 -6.43
C ASP A 53 3.31 4.45 -6.09
N GLY A 54 3.09 4.79 -4.81
CA GLY A 54 1.84 5.36 -4.32
C GLY A 54 0.71 4.33 -4.33
N ILE A 55 -0.37 4.64 -5.02
CA ILE A 55 -1.52 3.73 -5.17
C ILE A 55 -1.32 2.66 -6.25
N LYS A 56 -0.19 2.69 -6.96
CA LYS A 56 0.12 1.68 -7.99
C LYS A 56 0.90 0.53 -7.38
N THR A 57 0.41 -0.67 -7.60
CA THR A 57 1.04 -1.91 -7.15
C THR A 57 2.04 -2.42 -8.20
N ILE A 58 3.17 -2.94 -7.76
CA ILE A 58 4.08 -3.68 -8.64
C ILE A 58 3.45 -5.04 -8.96
N GLN A 59 2.86 -5.18 -10.14
CA GLN A 59 2.15 -6.40 -10.55
C GLN A 59 3.10 -7.56 -10.87
N ASN A 60 4.24 -7.27 -11.50
CA ASN A 60 5.20 -8.29 -11.93
C ASN A 60 6.01 -8.85 -10.74
N PRO A 61 5.85 -10.14 -10.37
CA PRO A 61 6.56 -10.72 -9.21
C PRO A 61 8.08 -10.80 -9.42
N ARG A 62 8.56 -10.98 -10.65
CA ARG A 62 10.00 -10.97 -10.94
C ARG A 62 10.61 -9.57 -10.72
N LEU A 63 9.88 -8.52 -11.07
CA LEU A 63 10.32 -7.14 -10.80
C LEU A 63 10.33 -6.88 -9.30
N MET A 64 9.27 -7.29 -8.58
CA MET A 64 9.17 -7.13 -7.12
C MET A 64 10.30 -7.87 -6.38
N SER A 65 10.62 -9.09 -6.78
CA SER A 65 11.76 -9.85 -6.26
C SER A 65 13.09 -9.08 -6.43
N ARG A 66 13.33 -8.49 -7.60
CA ARG A 66 14.53 -7.66 -7.85
C ARG A 66 14.56 -6.39 -6.99
N ILE A 67 13.41 -5.76 -6.82
CA ILE A 67 13.23 -4.57 -5.97
C ILE A 67 13.56 -4.94 -4.50
N MET A 68 13.00 -6.03 -3.98
CA MET A 68 13.25 -6.48 -2.61
C MET A 68 14.73 -6.82 -2.37
N LYS A 69 15.38 -7.49 -3.32
CA LYS A 69 16.82 -7.74 -3.26
C LYS A 69 17.63 -6.44 -3.17
N SER A 70 17.34 -5.46 -4.02
CA SER A 70 18.04 -4.17 -3.98
C SER A 70 17.75 -3.39 -2.70
N ALA A 71 16.52 -3.48 -2.17
CA ALA A 71 16.15 -2.86 -0.91
C ALA A 71 16.87 -3.50 0.28
N TYR A 72 17.04 -4.83 0.27
CA TYR A 72 17.85 -5.53 1.26
C TYR A 72 19.31 -5.06 1.24
N ASP A 73 19.94 -5.04 0.07
CA ASP A 73 21.35 -4.65 -0.08
C ASP A 73 21.62 -3.19 0.38
N LEU A 74 20.60 -2.32 0.35
CA LEU A 74 20.70 -0.89 0.67
C LEU A 74 20.01 -0.51 2.00
N ASP A 75 19.48 -1.46 2.75
CA ASP A 75 18.63 -1.24 3.95
C ASP A 75 17.49 -0.24 3.69
N SER A 76 16.88 -0.30 2.52
CA SER A 76 15.82 0.61 2.09
C SER A 76 14.44 0.09 2.46
N LEU A 77 13.54 1.00 2.84
CA LEU A 77 12.14 0.69 3.10
C LEU A 77 11.34 0.67 1.80
N ILE A 78 10.61 -0.41 1.55
CA ILE A 78 9.58 -0.52 0.52
C ILE A 78 8.22 -0.30 1.16
N MET A 79 7.40 0.59 0.59
CA MET A 79 6.00 0.80 0.97
C MET A 79 5.13 0.47 -0.24
N GLN A 80 4.33 -0.58 -0.14
CA GLN A 80 3.50 -1.08 -1.24
C GLN A 80 2.01 -0.95 -0.94
N HIS A 81 1.26 -0.35 -1.84
CA HIS A 81 -0.19 -0.48 -1.91
C HIS A 81 -0.49 -1.86 -2.51
N ALA A 82 -1.26 -2.70 -1.80
CA ALA A 82 -1.51 -4.08 -2.18
C ALA A 82 -2.85 -4.18 -2.93
N GLU A 83 -2.80 -4.16 -4.26
CA GLU A 83 -4.00 -4.30 -5.11
C GLU A 83 -3.63 -4.96 -6.44
N ASP A 84 -4.22 -6.11 -6.74
CA ASP A 84 -4.11 -6.73 -8.06
C ASP A 84 -4.92 -5.92 -9.07
N SER A 85 -4.27 -5.41 -10.12
CA SER A 85 -4.87 -4.49 -11.08
C SER A 85 -5.93 -5.13 -11.97
N GLU A 86 -5.83 -6.43 -12.25
CA GLU A 86 -6.80 -7.14 -13.07
C GLU A 86 -8.10 -7.42 -12.29
N LEU A 87 -7.96 -7.82 -11.00
CA LEU A 87 -9.11 -8.03 -10.11
C LEU A 87 -9.79 -6.73 -9.67
N ALA A 88 -9.08 -5.61 -9.69
CA ALA A 88 -9.60 -4.29 -9.34
C ALA A 88 -10.03 -3.46 -10.55
N GLU A 89 -9.89 -4.00 -11.78
CA GLU A 89 -10.11 -3.24 -13.01
C GLU A 89 -11.50 -2.60 -13.04
N ASN A 90 -11.54 -1.29 -13.31
CA ASN A 90 -12.76 -0.46 -13.34
C ASN A 90 -13.59 -0.45 -12.04
N GLY A 91 -13.09 -1.08 -10.97
CA GLY A 91 -13.76 -1.11 -9.68
C GLY A 91 -13.82 0.26 -8.99
N THR A 92 -14.86 0.50 -8.24
CA THR A 92 -15.10 1.79 -7.57
C THR A 92 -15.52 1.68 -6.12
N VAL A 93 -16.06 0.53 -5.73
CA VAL A 93 -16.55 0.21 -4.38
C VAL A 93 -16.20 -1.23 -4.03
N ASN A 94 -16.46 -1.68 -2.81
CA ASN A 94 -16.34 -3.08 -2.44
C ASN A 94 -17.22 -3.98 -3.33
N ASP A 95 -16.71 -5.14 -3.73
CA ASP A 95 -17.50 -6.15 -4.42
C ASP A 95 -18.50 -6.80 -3.45
N GLY A 96 -19.80 -6.61 -3.72
CA GLY A 96 -20.85 -7.10 -2.84
C GLY A 96 -22.24 -6.56 -3.16
N ILE A 97 -23.12 -6.65 -2.17
CA ILE A 97 -24.53 -6.26 -2.30
C ILE A 97 -24.67 -4.78 -2.65
N ILE A 98 -23.84 -3.92 -2.05
CA ILE A 98 -23.91 -2.46 -2.30
C ILE A 98 -23.50 -2.13 -3.74
N ALA A 99 -22.43 -2.73 -4.24
CA ALA A 99 -22.02 -2.57 -5.65
C ALA A 99 -23.15 -2.96 -6.60
N THR A 100 -23.78 -4.12 -6.37
CA THR A 100 -24.89 -4.61 -7.16
C THR A 100 -26.09 -3.67 -7.12
N LYS A 101 -26.49 -3.18 -5.94
CA LYS A 101 -27.60 -2.23 -5.78
C LYS A 101 -27.37 -0.91 -6.50
N LEU A 102 -26.14 -0.42 -6.49
CA LEU A 102 -25.77 0.83 -7.14
C LEU A 102 -25.42 0.69 -8.63
N GLY A 103 -25.36 -0.54 -9.15
CA GLY A 103 -24.92 -0.80 -10.52
C GLY A 103 -23.46 -0.44 -10.78
N LEU A 104 -22.61 -0.51 -9.74
CA LEU A 104 -21.19 -0.18 -9.80
C LEU A 104 -20.33 -1.44 -9.91
N GLN A 105 -19.16 -1.30 -10.55
CA GLN A 105 -18.13 -2.34 -10.57
C GLN A 105 -17.51 -2.47 -9.18
N GLY A 106 -17.51 -3.69 -8.63
CA GLY A 106 -16.89 -4.00 -7.35
C GLY A 106 -15.39 -4.28 -7.46
N ILE A 107 -14.66 -4.04 -6.36
CA ILE A 107 -13.27 -4.45 -6.16
C ILE A 107 -13.27 -5.59 -5.15
N SER A 108 -12.91 -6.79 -5.61
CA SER A 108 -12.82 -7.96 -4.74
C SER A 108 -11.75 -7.78 -3.66
N GLU A 109 -12.00 -8.26 -2.47
CA GLU A 109 -11.01 -8.35 -1.38
C GLU A 109 -9.82 -9.26 -1.76
N LEU A 110 -10.01 -10.19 -2.72
CA LEU A 110 -8.95 -11.02 -3.26
C LEU A 110 -7.87 -10.21 -3.95
N ALA A 111 -8.21 -9.04 -4.53
CA ALA A 111 -7.22 -8.16 -5.15
C ALA A 111 -6.14 -7.73 -4.15
N GLU A 112 -6.54 -7.42 -2.91
CA GLU A 112 -5.63 -7.06 -1.82
C GLU A 112 -4.88 -8.29 -1.30
N LYS A 113 -5.61 -9.35 -0.96
CA LYS A 113 -5.08 -10.56 -0.35
C LYS A 113 -3.97 -11.22 -1.18
N ILE A 114 -4.19 -11.41 -2.49
CA ILE A 114 -3.24 -12.09 -3.38
C ILE A 114 -1.90 -11.35 -3.45
N ILE A 115 -1.93 -10.03 -3.51
CA ILE A 115 -0.70 -9.21 -3.53
C ILE A 115 0.04 -9.33 -2.20
N ILE A 116 -0.67 -9.29 -1.08
CA ILE A 116 -0.07 -9.46 0.25
C ILE A 116 0.58 -10.84 0.37
N GLU A 117 -0.12 -11.92 0.02
CA GLU A 117 0.43 -13.29 0.06
C GLU A 117 1.67 -13.44 -0.81
N ARG A 118 1.62 -12.90 -2.03
CA ARG A 118 2.77 -12.90 -2.95
C ARG A 118 3.98 -12.18 -2.35
N ASP A 119 3.76 -10.96 -1.87
CA ASP A 119 4.86 -10.12 -1.39
C ASP A 119 5.47 -10.67 -0.09
N LEU A 120 4.65 -11.19 0.82
CA LEU A 120 5.17 -11.85 2.03
C LEU A 120 5.95 -13.12 1.70
N SER A 121 5.54 -13.89 0.68
CA SER A 121 6.30 -15.05 0.22
C SER A 121 7.66 -14.65 -0.39
N LEU A 122 7.72 -13.54 -1.13
CA LEU A 122 9.00 -13.02 -1.62
C LEU A 122 9.87 -12.47 -0.49
N LEU A 123 9.25 -11.89 0.53
CA LEU A 123 9.96 -11.30 1.66
C LEU A 123 10.70 -12.34 2.51
N GLU A 124 10.23 -13.61 2.54
CA GLU A 124 10.94 -14.72 3.17
C GLU A 124 12.36 -14.89 2.64
N ASP A 125 12.53 -14.74 1.32
CA ASP A 125 13.83 -14.92 0.67
C ASP A 125 14.77 -13.72 0.87
N PHE A 126 14.23 -12.50 0.99
CA PHE A 126 15.04 -11.28 0.96
C PHE A 126 15.11 -10.54 2.30
N ASN A 127 14.14 -10.73 3.21
CA ASN A 127 14.11 -10.10 4.54
C ASN A 127 14.44 -8.60 4.53
N CYS A 128 13.96 -7.86 3.51
CA CYS A 128 14.13 -6.41 3.43
C CYS A 128 13.09 -5.68 4.30
N ARG A 129 13.29 -4.38 4.53
CA ARG A 129 12.31 -3.55 5.23
C ARG A 129 11.09 -3.34 4.33
N TYR A 130 9.93 -3.86 4.75
CA TYR A 130 8.70 -3.85 3.97
C TYR A 130 7.51 -3.34 4.79
N HIS A 131 6.70 -2.49 4.16
CA HIS A 131 5.48 -1.94 4.72
C HIS A 131 4.30 -2.14 3.77
N ILE A 132 3.26 -2.81 4.23
CA ILE A 132 1.97 -2.89 3.55
C ILE A 132 1.22 -1.59 3.89
N SER A 133 1.08 -0.70 2.90
CA SER A 133 0.67 0.69 3.16
C SER A 133 -0.74 0.82 3.74
N GLN A 134 -1.70 0.07 3.23
CA GLN A 134 -3.09 0.13 3.68
C GLN A 134 -3.75 -1.22 3.46
N ILE A 135 -4.30 -1.79 4.52
CA ILE A 135 -5.13 -3.00 4.47
C ILE A 135 -6.60 -2.62 4.69
N SER A 136 -7.51 -3.40 4.14
CA SER A 136 -8.94 -3.09 4.20
C SER A 136 -9.83 -4.29 4.53
N SER A 137 -9.34 -5.53 4.41
CA SER A 137 -10.19 -6.72 4.51
C SER A 137 -9.78 -7.68 5.64
N ALA A 138 -10.75 -8.39 6.19
CA ALA A 138 -10.53 -9.43 7.18
C ALA A 138 -9.64 -10.57 6.64
N ARG A 139 -9.78 -10.91 5.36
CA ARG A 139 -8.94 -11.93 4.72
C ARG A 139 -7.48 -11.54 4.64
N SER A 140 -7.18 -10.26 4.49
CA SER A 140 -5.80 -9.76 4.54
C SER A 140 -5.25 -9.84 5.96
N ILE A 141 -6.06 -9.57 6.98
CA ILE A 141 -5.68 -9.73 8.39
C ILE A 141 -5.32 -11.19 8.69
N ASP A 142 -6.09 -12.16 8.18
CA ASP A 142 -5.81 -13.59 8.38
C ASP A 142 -4.43 -14.00 7.80
N VAL A 143 -4.03 -13.42 6.67
CA VAL A 143 -2.71 -13.65 6.08
C VAL A 143 -1.62 -13.03 6.94
N ILE A 144 -1.82 -11.78 7.37
CA ILE A 144 -0.88 -11.04 8.21
C ILE A 144 -0.68 -11.74 9.55
N ASP A 145 -1.75 -12.16 10.23
CA ASP A 145 -1.69 -12.82 11.54
C ASP A 145 -0.84 -14.10 11.50
N LYS A 146 -0.99 -14.91 10.45
CA LYS A 146 -0.20 -16.13 10.25
C LYS A 146 1.28 -15.86 10.03
N ARG A 147 1.62 -14.71 9.44
CA ARG A 147 2.98 -14.41 8.97
C ARG A 147 3.74 -13.44 9.90
N LYS A 148 3.03 -12.70 10.77
CA LYS A 148 3.61 -11.62 11.58
C LYS A 148 4.73 -12.08 12.53
N ASN A 149 4.67 -13.34 12.99
CA ASN A 149 5.69 -13.91 13.88
C ASN A 149 6.86 -14.56 13.12
N GLU A 150 6.74 -14.77 11.82
CA GLU A 150 7.74 -15.46 11.00
C GLU A 150 8.61 -14.46 10.22
N ILE A 151 8.03 -13.35 9.79
CA ILE A 151 8.66 -12.37 8.89
C ILE A 151 8.54 -10.97 9.51
N ASN A 152 9.58 -10.18 9.36
CA ASN A 152 9.58 -8.79 9.82
C ASN A 152 9.02 -7.85 8.76
N PHE A 153 7.81 -7.35 8.96
CA PHE A 153 7.17 -6.33 8.15
C PHE A 153 6.23 -5.47 9.00
N THR A 154 5.83 -4.33 8.47
CA THR A 154 4.84 -3.45 9.11
C THR A 154 3.60 -3.29 8.25
N THR A 155 2.47 -2.96 8.87
CA THR A 155 1.18 -2.79 8.21
C THR A 155 0.53 -1.48 8.59
N GLY A 156 -0.11 -0.84 7.62
CA GLY A 156 -0.90 0.36 7.81
C GLY A 156 -2.39 0.11 7.53
N VAL A 157 -3.22 0.97 8.09
CA VAL A 157 -4.67 1.03 7.83
C VAL A 157 -5.12 2.47 7.72
N SER A 158 -6.07 2.75 6.83
CA SER A 158 -6.67 4.09 6.77
C SER A 158 -7.69 4.28 7.91
N ILE A 159 -7.69 5.48 8.50
CA ILE A 159 -8.73 5.86 9.47
C ILE A 159 -10.14 5.73 8.88
N ASN A 160 -10.29 5.90 7.57
CA ASN A 160 -11.56 5.73 6.88
C ASN A 160 -12.06 4.28 6.98
N ASN A 161 -11.20 3.29 6.76
CA ASN A 161 -11.55 1.86 6.85
C ASN A 161 -11.80 1.40 8.30
N LEU A 162 -11.34 2.15 9.31
CA LEU A 162 -11.65 1.90 10.72
C LEU A 162 -12.99 2.50 11.16
N SER A 163 -13.39 3.61 10.51
CA SER A 163 -14.54 4.44 10.95
C SER A 163 -15.78 4.25 10.11
N LEU A 164 -15.63 3.85 8.83
CA LEU A 164 -16.68 3.76 7.83
C LEU A 164 -16.69 2.36 7.19
N ASN A 165 -17.83 1.99 6.61
CA ASN A 165 -18.00 0.75 5.85
C ASN A 165 -18.72 1.01 4.51
N GLU A 166 -18.94 -0.03 3.70
CA GLU A 166 -19.56 0.08 2.38
C GLU A 166 -20.97 0.71 2.39
N ASN A 167 -21.73 0.60 3.49
CA ASN A 167 -23.06 1.20 3.58
C ASN A 167 -23.00 2.74 3.62
N ASP A 168 -21.90 3.32 4.09
CA ASP A 168 -21.71 4.78 4.14
C ASP A 168 -21.63 5.41 2.75
N VAL A 169 -21.28 4.63 1.71
CA VAL A 169 -21.28 5.08 0.30
C VAL A 169 -22.65 5.61 -0.08
N GLY A 170 -23.73 5.00 0.46
CA GLY A 170 -25.10 5.47 0.29
C GLY A 170 -25.47 5.71 -1.16
N ASP A 171 -26.18 6.80 -1.43
CA ASP A 171 -26.62 7.17 -2.77
C ASP A 171 -25.50 7.92 -3.51
N PHE A 172 -24.46 7.19 -3.99
CA PHE A 172 -23.39 7.71 -4.82
C PHE A 172 -22.56 8.85 -4.21
N LYS A 173 -22.16 8.74 -2.93
CA LYS A 173 -21.24 9.72 -2.33
C LYS A 173 -19.82 9.56 -2.91
N THR A 174 -19.53 10.30 -3.98
CA THR A 174 -18.28 10.19 -4.76
C THR A 174 -17.02 10.45 -3.93
N PHE A 175 -17.09 11.24 -2.86
CA PHE A 175 -15.97 11.46 -1.94
C PHE A 175 -15.61 10.24 -1.08
N LEU A 176 -16.45 9.20 -1.07
CA LEU A 176 -16.15 7.89 -0.47
C LEU A 176 -15.64 6.85 -1.47
N LYS A 177 -15.33 7.26 -2.71
CA LYS A 177 -14.54 6.45 -3.62
C LYS A 177 -13.10 6.44 -3.16
N LEU A 178 -12.73 5.42 -2.38
CA LEU A 178 -11.42 5.27 -1.76
C LEU A 178 -10.64 4.10 -2.39
N SER A 179 -9.32 4.10 -2.24
CA SER A 179 -8.44 2.96 -2.54
C SER A 179 -7.49 2.75 -1.35
N PRO A 180 -7.60 1.60 -0.66
CA PRO A 180 -8.58 0.53 -0.87
C PRO A 180 -10.02 0.99 -0.56
N PRO A 181 -11.03 0.30 -1.11
CA PRO A 181 -12.43 0.67 -0.89
C PRO A 181 -12.87 0.44 0.56
N LEU A 182 -13.96 1.10 0.96
CA LEU A 182 -14.65 0.77 2.20
C LEU A 182 -15.26 -0.63 2.05
N ARG A 183 -14.91 -1.54 2.96
CA ARG A 183 -15.36 -2.94 2.97
C ARG A 183 -16.63 -3.11 3.82
N THR A 184 -16.99 -4.35 4.07
CA THR A 184 -18.15 -4.70 4.92
C THR A 184 -17.96 -4.22 6.36
N GLU A 185 -19.04 -4.19 7.14
CA GLU A 185 -18.96 -3.91 8.58
C GLU A 185 -18.14 -4.98 9.32
N ASP A 186 -18.23 -6.24 8.90
CA ASP A 186 -17.43 -7.33 9.48
C ASP A 186 -15.92 -7.09 9.26
N ASP A 187 -15.52 -6.65 8.06
CA ASP A 187 -14.14 -6.27 7.79
C ASP A 187 -13.67 -5.12 8.68
N ARG A 188 -14.49 -4.08 8.84
CA ARG A 188 -14.18 -2.95 9.72
C ARG A 188 -13.97 -3.39 11.16
N ILE A 189 -14.85 -4.26 11.68
CA ILE A 189 -14.72 -4.80 13.03
C ILE A 189 -13.43 -5.60 13.19
N GLU A 190 -13.06 -6.44 12.22
CA GLU A 190 -11.82 -7.21 12.25
C GLU A 190 -10.58 -6.30 12.18
N LEU A 191 -10.60 -5.22 11.40
CA LEU A 191 -9.53 -4.20 11.39
C LEU A 191 -9.34 -3.57 12.78
N VAL A 192 -10.42 -3.20 13.45
CA VAL A 192 -10.34 -2.65 14.82
C VAL A 192 -9.78 -3.68 15.81
N LYS A 193 -10.18 -4.96 15.70
CA LYS A 193 -9.61 -6.04 16.51
C LYS A 193 -8.13 -6.27 16.23
N ALA A 194 -7.70 -6.14 14.96
CA ALA A 194 -6.32 -6.30 14.53
C ALA A 194 -5.37 -5.26 15.15
N ILE A 195 -5.84 -4.04 15.40
CA ILE A 195 -5.09 -3.02 16.15
C ILE A 195 -4.78 -3.54 17.57
N ASN A 196 -5.79 -4.05 18.26
CA ASN A 196 -5.63 -4.58 19.64
C ASN A 196 -4.71 -5.80 19.70
N LYS A 197 -4.57 -6.54 18.60
CA LYS A 197 -3.66 -7.68 18.46
C LYS A 197 -2.25 -7.28 18.01
N ASN A 198 -1.95 -6.00 17.84
CA ASN A 198 -0.70 -5.48 17.29
C ASN A 198 -0.36 -6.01 15.89
N LEU A 199 -1.37 -6.32 15.09
CA LEU A 199 -1.21 -6.70 13.69
C LEU A 199 -1.09 -5.48 12.77
N ILE A 200 -1.55 -4.32 13.23
CA ILE A 200 -1.50 -3.03 12.53
C ILE A 200 -0.55 -2.10 13.30
N ASP A 201 0.43 -1.56 12.60
CA ASP A 201 1.50 -0.73 13.17
C ASP A 201 1.24 0.77 12.99
N VAL A 202 0.51 1.16 11.93
CA VAL A 202 0.31 2.57 11.55
C VAL A 202 -1.14 2.83 11.14
N ILE A 203 -1.71 3.94 11.63
CA ILE A 203 -2.98 4.49 11.15
C ILE A 203 -2.68 5.72 10.31
N VAL A 204 -3.21 5.77 9.09
CA VAL A 204 -3.01 6.86 8.14
C VAL A 204 -4.33 7.51 7.73
N SER A 205 -4.25 8.72 7.18
CA SER A 205 -5.41 9.49 6.67
C SER A 205 -5.37 9.59 5.15
#